data_1e04de16c0e6b2d0403f37f825aa5847
#
_entry.id   1e04de16c0e6b2d0403f37f825aa5847
#
_cell.length_a   1.000
_cell.length_b   1.000
_cell.length_c   1.000
_cell.angle_alpha   90.00
_cell.angle_beta   90.00
_cell.angle_gamma   90.00
#
_symmetry.space_group_name_H-M   'P 1'
#
loop_
_entity.id
_entity.type
_entity.pdbx_description
1 polymer ?
#
loop_
_entity_poly.entity_id
_entity_poly.type
_entity_poly.pdbx_seq_one_letter_code
_entity_poly.pdbx_strand_id
1 'polypeptide(L)'
;MEHQCPGGNYPAKTRAYLFVLTGLIAVVAALAVATALGFAWRARNGKMRDVRGASAAAAVAVSAPGADRAAGSGDTGDTRGARVSAGDLGESLGSRATLLQFSSAFCAPCRATRRVLAEVAGMTDGVAHIEVDAESRLDLVRRLDVLKTPTVFVLGPDGRIAKRASGQPRKADVIAAIGNVT
;
A
#
# COMPACT_ATOMS: atom_id res chain seq x y z
N MET A 1 -60.31 -6.15 -34.18
CA MET A 1 -59.51 -4.95 -33.93
C MET A 1 -58.09 -5.41 -33.63
N GLU A 2 -57.27 -5.52 -34.69
CA GLU A 2 -55.85 -5.91 -34.59
C GLU A 2 -55.03 -4.63 -34.28
N HIS A 3 -54.42 -4.61 -33.14
CA HIS A 3 -53.43 -3.57 -32.78
C HIS A 3 -52.09 -3.93 -33.45
N GLN A 4 -51.86 -3.35 -34.60
CA GLN A 4 -50.62 -3.42 -35.35
C GLN A 4 -49.56 -2.56 -34.62
N CYS A 5 -48.61 -3.19 -33.95
CA CYS A 5 -47.46 -2.50 -33.43
C CYS A 5 -46.63 -1.94 -34.58
N PRO A 6 -46.25 -0.64 -34.56
CA PRO A 6 -45.40 -0.06 -35.59
C PRO A 6 -43.99 -0.56 -35.43
N GLY A 7 -43.64 -1.65 -36.14
CA GLY A 7 -42.26 -2.08 -36.35
C GLY A 7 -41.51 -1.00 -37.15
N GLY A 8 -40.77 -0.16 -36.46
CA GLY A 8 -39.95 0.90 -37.06
C GLY A 8 -38.89 0.30 -37.98
N ASN A 9 -39.18 0.35 -39.30
CA ASN A 9 -38.27 -0.11 -40.35
C ASN A 9 -37.22 0.99 -40.60
N TYR A 10 -36.24 1.10 -39.68
CA TYR A 10 -35.12 2.02 -39.87
C TYR A 10 -34.27 1.57 -41.06
N PRO A 11 -33.88 2.48 -41.99
CA PRO A 11 -33.04 2.16 -43.13
C PRO A 11 -31.73 1.51 -42.66
N ALA A 12 -31.22 0.52 -43.39
CA ALA A 12 -30.05 -0.29 -43.03
C ALA A 12 -28.82 0.54 -42.60
N LYS A 13 -28.65 1.73 -43.18
CA LYS A 13 -27.59 2.67 -42.81
C LYS A 13 -27.73 3.20 -41.39
N THR A 14 -28.95 3.51 -40.93
CA THR A 14 -29.19 4.02 -39.56
C THR A 14 -28.93 2.94 -38.51
N ARG A 15 -29.24 1.68 -38.83
CA ARG A 15 -28.95 0.54 -37.97
C ARG A 15 -27.44 0.32 -37.80
N ALA A 16 -26.67 0.44 -38.88
CA ALA A 16 -25.20 0.34 -38.82
C ALA A 16 -24.58 1.46 -37.97
N TYR A 17 -25.03 2.70 -38.08
CA TYR A 17 -24.57 3.81 -37.25
C TYR A 17 -24.89 3.60 -35.76
N LEU A 18 -26.08 3.08 -35.44
CA LEU A 18 -26.47 2.79 -34.09
C LEU A 18 -25.56 1.70 -33.45
N PHE A 19 -25.23 0.66 -34.18
CA PHE A 19 -24.32 -0.37 -33.72
C PHE A 19 -22.90 0.17 -33.48
N VAL A 20 -22.38 1.00 -34.39
CA VAL A 20 -21.05 1.61 -34.24
C VAL A 20 -21.04 2.57 -33.06
N LEU A 21 -22.08 3.40 -32.92
CA LEU A 21 -22.18 4.37 -31.83
C LEU A 21 -22.28 3.64 -30.45
N THR A 22 -23.10 2.58 -30.36
CA THR A 22 -23.24 1.79 -29.15
C THR A 22 -21.93 1.10 -28.80
N GLY A 23 -21.21 0.55 -29.79
CA GLY A 23 -19.90 -0.05 -29.59
C GLY A 23 -18.87 0.97 -29.10
N LEU A 24 -18.85 2.18 -29.69
CA LEU A 24 -17.95 3.24 -29.26
C LEU A 24 -18.22 3.70 -27.82
N ILE A 25 -19.51 3.87 -27.46
CA ILE A 25 -19.91 4.23 -26.09
C ILE A 25 -19.47 3.15 -25.11
N ALA A 26 -19.65 1.87 -25.43
CA ALA A 26 -19.23 0.76 -24.58
C ALA A 26 -17.70 0.73 -24.35
N VAL A 27 -16.91 0.98 -25.40
CA VAL A 27 -15.44 1.05 -25.29
C VAL A 27 -15.02 2.24 -24.43
N VAL A 28 -15.59 3.42 -24.65
CA VAL A 28 -15.28 4.62 -23.86
C VAL A 28 -15.64 4.42 -22.39
N ALA A 29 -16.81 3.84 -22.12
CA ALA A 29 -17.23 3.53 -20.75
C ALA A 29 -16.28 2.53 -20.07
N ALA A 30 -15.87 1.46 -20.76
CA ALA A 30 -14.93 0.49 -20.24
C ALA A 30 -13.55 1.11 -19.92
N LEU A 31 -13.04 1.95 -20.81
CA LEU A 31 -11.78 2.69 -20.59
C LEU A 31 -11.88 3.65 -19.39
N ALA A 32 -13.00 4.38 -19.27
CA ALA A 32 -13.22 5.27 -18.13
C ALA A 32 -13.23 4.51 -16.78
N VAL A 33 -13.93 3.37 -16.73
CA VAL A 33 -13.97 2.51 -15.54
C VAL A 33 -12.60 1.95 -15.23
N ALA A 34 -11.87 1.43 -16.21
CA ALA A 34 -10.52 0.90 -16.02
C ALA A 34 -9.56 1.98 -15.51
N THR A 35 -9.64 3.19 -16.05
CA THR A 35 -8.82 4.33 -15.62
C THR A 35 -9.16 4.75 -14.18
N ALA A 36 -10.45 4.82 -13.84
CA ALA A 36 -10.90 5.16 -12.49
C ALA A 36 -10.46 4.11 -11.45
N LEU A 37 -10.59 2.83 -11.77
CA LEU A 37 -10.12 1.73 -10.92
C LEU A 37 -8.60 1.74 -10.76
N GLY A 38 -7.85 1.96 -11.84
CA GLY A 38 -6.38 2.08 -11.81
C GLY A 38 -5.93 3.26 -10.93
N PHE A 39 -6.60 4.41 -11.04
CA PHE A 39 -6.30 5.57 -10.21
C PHE A 39 -6.65 5.34 -8.74
N ALA A 40 -7.80 4.73 -8.44
CA ALA A 40 -8.20 4.39 -7.08
C ALA A 40 -7.24 3.39 -6.43
N TRP A 41 -6.78 2.38 -7.19
CA TRP A 41 -5.79 1.42 -6.73
C TRP A 41 -4.43 2.07 -6.46
N ARG A 42 -3.98 2.94 -7.36
CA ARG A 42 -2.74 3.73 -7.18
C ARG A 42 -2.81 4.66 -5.97
N ALA A 43 -3.97 5.27 -5.71
CA ALA A 43 -4.17 6.15 -4.55
C ALA A 43 -4.17 5.42 -3.21
N ARG A 44 -4.46 4.10 -3.19
CA ARG A 44 -4.42 3.26 -1.99
C ARG A 44 -3.05 2.65 -1.71
N ASN A 45 -2.24 2.44 -2.76
CA ASN A 45 -0.89 1.88 -2.62
C ASN A 45 0.09 2.94 -2.10
N GLY A 46 0.93 2.55 -1.15
CA GLY A 46 2.00 3.40 -0.62
C GLY A 46 1.59 4.42 0.44
N LYS A 47 0.33 4.43 0.91
CA LYS A 47 -0.07 5.29 2.03
C LYS A 47 0.62 4.82 3.32
N MET A 48 1.25 5.76 4.02
CA MET A 48 1.80 5.53 5.36
C MET A 48 0.66 5.32 6.35
N ARG A 49 0.68 4.19 7.06
CA ARG A 49 -0.30 3.88 8.10
C ARG A 49 0.37 3.87 9.46
N ASP A 50 -0.31 4.44 10.46
CA ASP A 50 0.14 4.37 11.85
C ASP A 50 0.01 2.95 12.38
N VAL A 51 1.10 2.45 12.95
CA VAL A 51 1.09 1.17 13.65
C VAL A 51 0.55 1.35 15.09
N ARG A 52 0.55 2.58 15.61
CA ARG A 52 0.09 2.91 16.98
C ARG A 52 -1.42 3.07 17.14
N GLY A 53 -2.17 3.44 16.09
CA GLY A 53 -3.56 3.87 16.20
C GLY A 53 -4.62 2.78 16.39
N ALA A 54 -4.25 1.49 16.24
CA ALA A 54 -5.21 0.40 16.37
C ALA A 54 -5.35 -0.13 17.81
N SER A 55 -4.51 0.34 18.76
CA SER A 55 -4.53 -0.12 20.16
C SER A 55 -5.62 0.52 21.01
N ALA A 56 -6.05 1.74 20.70
CA ALA A 56 -7.04 2.46 21.53
C ALA A 56 -8.49 2.00 21.28
N ALA A 57 -8.79 1.54 20.06
CA ALA A 57 -10.14 1.05 19.73
C ALA A 57 -10.39 -0.41 20.17
N ALA A 58 -9.32 -1.20 20.35
CA ALA A 58 -9.42 -2.59 20.79
C ALA A 58 -9.49 -2.74 22.33
N ALA A 59 -9.09 -1.73 23.09
CA ALA A 59 -9.09 -1.77 24.55
C ALA A 59 -10.48 -1.67 25.19
N VAL A 60 -11.51 -1.26 24.43
CA VAL A 60 -12.89 -1.13 24.92
C VAL A 60 -13.76 -2.37 24.68
N ALA A 61 -13.28 -3.37 23.94
CA ALA A 61 -14.09 -4.50 23.49
C ALA A 61 -13.71 -5.87 24.10
N VAL A 62 -12.84 -5.96 25.12
CA VAL A 62 -12.48 -7.24 25.74
C VAL A 62 -12.87 -7.25 27.23
N SER A 63 -14.17 -7.47 27.46
CA SER A 63 -14.67 -8.06 28.69
C SER A 63 -15.79 -9.05 28.34
N ALA A 64 -15.43 -10.20 27.79
CA ALA A 64 -16.26 -11.41 27.82
C ALA A 64 -15.33 -12.63 27.63
N PRO A 65 -15.46 -13.66 28.51
CA PRO A 65 -14.61 -14.85 28.43
C PRO A 65 -15.22 -15.90 27.51
N GLY A 66 -14.39 -16.51 26.69
CA GLY A 66 -14.65 -17.79 26.06
C GLY A 66 -15.15 -17.74 24.62
N ALA A 67 -14.29 -18.07 23.69
CA ALA A 67 -14.54 -19.01 22.59
C ALA A 67 -13.34 -19.02 21.64
N ASP A 68 -12.74 -20.19 21.51
CA ASP A 68 -11.85 -20.58 20.41
C ASP A 68 -12.50 -20.29 19.07
N ARG A 69 -11.82 -19.48 18.24
CA ARG A 69 -12.04 -19.50 16.78
C ARG A 69 -10.75 -19.16 16.08
N ALA A 70 -10.14 -20.22 15.59
CA ALA A 70 -9.23 -20.17 14.45
C ALA A 70 -9.98 -19.65 13.21
N ALA A 71 -9.22 -19.02 12.32
CA ALA A 71 -9.50 -18.69 10.93
C ALA A 71 -10.06 -17.30 10.63
N GLY A 72 -9.32 -16.59 9.76
CA GLY A 72 -9.84 -15.47 9.01
C GLY A 72 -8.86 -14.31 8.87
N SER A 73 -7.78 -14.57 8.15
CA SER A 73 -6.91 -13.62 7.46
C SER A 73 -7.60 -12.33 7.02
N GLY A 74 -7.35 -11.26 7.71
CA GLY A 74 -7.54 -9.92 7.21
C GLY A 74 -6.23 -9.17 7.34
N ASP A 75 -5.50 -9.02 6.24
CA ASP A 75 -4.26 -8.28 5.95
C ASP A 75 -4.00 -7.04 6.84
N THR A 76 -3.75 -7.29 8.12
CA THR A 76 -3.16 -6.35 9.07
C THR A 76 -2.26 -7.13 10.01
N GLY A 77 -1.11 -7.58 9.46
CA GLY A 77 -0.06 -8.18 10.27
C GLY A 77 0.19 -7.30 11.49
N ASP A 78 -0.07 -7.83 12.65
CA ASP A 78 0.11 -7.14 13.93
C ASP A 78 1.60 -6.95 14.22
N THR A 79 2.21 -5.98 13.56
CA THR A 79 3.56 -5.48 13.88
C THR A 79 3.55 -4.55 15.10
N ARG A 80 2.45 -4.57 15.90
CA ARG A 80 2.29 -3.73 17.09
C ARG A 80 3.36 -4.06 18.10
N GLY A 81 4.22 -3.09 18.36
CA GLY A 81 5.31 -3.24 19.34
C GLY A 81 6.52 -3.99 18.81
N ALA A 82 6.55 -4.46 17.57
CA ALA A 82 7.73 -5.04 16.99
C ALA A 82 8.87 -4.02 16.97
N ARG A 83 10.04 -4.47 17.41
CA ARG A 83 11.30 -3.72 17.34
C ARG A 83 12.21 -4.37 16.32
N VAL A 84 12.96 -3.53 15.64
CA VAL A 84 14.05 -3.93 14.77
C VAL A 84 15.32 -3.31 15.31
N SER A 85 16.28 -4.15 15.67
CA SER A 85 17.55 -3.69 16.21
C SER A 85 18.61 -3.52 15.12
N ALA A 86 19.68 -2.80 15.43
CA ALA A 86 20.86 -2.72 14.59
C ALA A 86 21.45 -4.11 14.28
N GLY A 87 21.43 -5.02 15.25
CA GLY A 87 21.88 -6.41 15.06
C GLY A 87 21.02 -7.20 14.07
N ASP A 88 19.70 -6.91 14.00
CA ASP A 88 18.82 -7.52 13.00
C ASP A 88 19.16 -7.08 11.58
N LEU A 89 19.65 -5.86 11.41
CA LEU A 89 19.90 -5.26 10.09
C LEU A 89 21.35 -5.36 9.65
N GLY A 90 22.28 -5.55 10.60
CA GLY A 90 23.72 -5.46 10.36
C GLY A 90 24.22 -4.02 10.16
N GLU A 91 23.36 -3.02 10.38
CA GLU A 91 23.65 -1.61 10.22
C GLU A 91 23.11 -0.80 11.41
N SER A 92 23.74 0.36 11.69
CA SER A 92 23.30 1.25 12.76
C SER A 92 22.01 1.96 12.42
N LEU A 93 21.11 2.04 13.40
CA LEU A 93 19.90 2.84 13.26
C LEU A 93 20.22 4.34 13.26
N GLY A 94 19.40 5.10 12.60
CA GLY A 94 19.47 6.57 12.64
C GLY A 94 19.14 7.09 14.05
N SER A 95 19.86 8.11 14.48
CA SER A 95 19.69 8.71 15.81
C SER A 95 18.32 9.35 16.01
N ARG A 96 17.64 9.72 14.93
CA ARG A 96 16.30 10.30 14.93
C ARG A 96 15.25 9.35 14.41
N ALA A 97 15.50 8.72 13.26
CA ALA A 97 14.62 7.74 12.65
C ALA A 97 15.37 6.84 11.67
N THR A 98 14.80 5.68 11.35
CA THR A 98 15.32 4.80 10.31
C THR A 98 14.22 4.51 9.29
N LEU A 99 14.53 4.71 8.03
CA LEU A 99 13.69 4.32 6.89
C LEU A 99 14.15 2.93 6.43
N LEU A 100 13.43 1.90 6.88
CA LEU A 100 13.73 0.51 6.53
C LEU A 100 12.91 0.11 5.31
N GLN A 101 13.58 -0.24 4.21
CA GLN A 101 12.96 -0.66 2.96
C GLN A 101 13.20 -2.15 2.69
N PHE A 102 12.13 -2.90 2.46
CA PHE A 102 12.21 -4.25 1.89
C PHE A 102 12.07 -4.20 0.39
N SER A 103 13.04 -4.78 -0.31
CA SER A 103 13.15 -4.81 -1.78
C SER A 103 13.31 -6.24 -2.28
N SER A 104 13.16 -6.45 -3.59
CA SER A 104 13.55 -7.66 -4.30
C SER A 104 14.25 -7.32 -5.61
N ALA A 105 14.98 -8.28 -6.19
CA ALA A 105 15.92 -8.06 -7.29
C ALA A 105 15.29 -7.39 -8.53
N PHE A 106 14.09 -7.80 -8.93
CA PHE A 106 13.44 -7.34 -10.17
C PHE A 106 12.31 -6.32 -9.93
N CYS A 107 12.35 -5.61 -8.82
CA CYS A 107 11.32 -4.68 -8.41
C CYS A 107 11.59 -3.25 -8.91
N ALA A 108 11.00 -2.86 -10.04
CA ALA A 108 11.13 -1.49 -10.55
C ALA A 108 10.60 -0.41 -9.58
N PRO A 109 9.47 -0.61 -8.89
CA PRO A 109 9.01 0.33 -7.85
C PRO A 109 9.98 0.44 -6.67
N CYS A 110 10.73 -0.62 -6.33
CA CYS A 110 11.72 -0.58 -5.25
C CYS A 110 12.84 0.41 -5.56
N ARG A 111 13.33 0.44 -6.81
CA ARG A 111 14.36 1.40 -7.24
C ARG A 111 13.88 2.85 -7.12
N ALA A 112 12.62 3.11 -7.47
CA ALA A 112 12.02 4.44 -7.31
C ALA A 112 11.87 4.81 -5.82
N THR A 113 11.45 3.86 -4.99
CA THR A 113 11.34 4.03 -3.53
C THR A 113 12.71 4.33 -2.91
N ARG A 114 13.74 3.55 -3.27
CA ARG A 114 15.12 3.78 -2.81
C ARG A 114 15.58 5.22 -3.03
N ARG A 115 15.36 5.76 -4.23
CA ARG A 115 15.73 7.15 -4.55
C ARG A 115 15.02 8.15 -3.65
N VAL A 116 13.71 7.98 -3.43
CA VAL A 116 12.92 8.85 -2.56
C VAL A 116 13.41 8.78 -1.11
N LEU A 117 13.66 7.58 -0.59
CA LEU A 117 14.09 7.41 0.80
C LEU A 117 15.52 7.90 1.03
N ALA A 118 16.43 7.64 0.09
CA ALA A 118 17.79 8.15 0.14
C ALA A 118 17.83 9.68 0.09
N GLU A 119 17.00 10.30 -0.76
CA GLU A 119 16.87 11.75 -0.83
C GLU A 119 16.35 12.32 0.50
N VAL A 120 15.33 11.72 1.10
CA VAL A 120 14.77 12.17 2.38
C VAL A 120 15.77 11.99 3.52
N ALA A 121 16.48 10.87 3.57
CA ALA A 121 17.54 10.64 4.55
C ALA A 121 18.67 11.65 4.41
N GLY A 122 19.10 11.94 3.17
CA GLY A 122 20.15 12.93 2.91
C GLY A 122 19.79 14.39 3.24
N MET A 123 18.48 14.69 3.32
CA MET A 123 17.99 16.03 3.67
C MET A 123 17.68 16.20 5.17
N THR A 124 17.73 15.13 5.96
CA THR A 124 17.25 15.13 7.34
C THR A 124 18.31 14.54 8.26
N ASP A 125 18.91 15.36 9.10
CA ASP A 125 19.93 14.91 10.04
C ASP A 125 19.40 13.82 10.99
N GLY A 126 20.21 12.81 11.23
CA GLY A 126 19.89 11.71 12.13
C GLY A 126 18.91 10.67 11.54
N VAL A 127 18.58 10.78 10.26
CA VAL A 127 17.76 9.77 9.56
C VAL A 127 18.65 8.85 8.74
N ALA A 128 18.54 7.54 8.98
CA ALA A 128 19.20 6.50 8.17
C ALA A 128 18.22 5.90 7.17
N HIS A 129 18.71 5.50 6.00
CA HIS A 129 17.97 4.67 5.06
C HIS A 129 18.69 3.32 4.92
N ILE A 130 18.01 2.26 5.30
CA ILE A 130 18.50 0.88 5.24
C ILE A 130 17.61 0.09 4.30
N GLU A 131 18.25 -0.57 3.33
CA GLU A 131 17.56 -1.44 2.39
C GLU A 131 17.90 -2.91 2.67
N VAL A 132 16.86 -3.71 2.81
CA VAL A 132 16.95 -5.15 3.06
C VAL A 132 16.38 -5.90 1.86
N ASP A 133 17.15 -6.85 1.36
CA ASP A 133 16.66 -7.78 0.35
C ASP A 133 15.72 -8.81 1.03
N ALA A 134 14.47 -8.80 0.59
CA ALA A 134 13.43 -9.67 1.14
C ALA A 134 13.70 -11.16 0.87
N GLU A 135 14.44 -11.48 -0.17
CA GLU A 135 14.74 -12.86 -0.56
C GLU A 135 15.82 -13.46 0.35
N SER A 136 16.78 -12.65 0.79
CA SER A 136 17.88 -13.06 1.67
C SER A 136 17.52 -13.01 3.16
N ARG A 137 16.46 -12.28 3.55
CA ARG A 137 16.08 -12.06 4.95
C ARG A 137 14.63 -12.48 5.25
N LEU A 138 14.33 -13.74 4.96
CA LEU A 138 13.00 -14.34 5.18
C LEU A 138 12.58 -14.36 6.67
N ASP A 139 13.53 -14.36 7.58
CA ASP A 139 13.33 -14.21 9.02
C ASP A 139 12.63 -12.87 9.34
N LEU A 140 13.16 -11.77 8.82
CA LEU A 140 12.58 -10.44 8.98
C LEU A 140 11.27 -10.28 8.22
N VAL A 141 11.20 -10.82 7.01
CA VAL A 141 9.98 -10.80 6.17
C VAL A 141 8.80 -11.42 6.92
N ARG A 142 9.00 -12.60 7.53
CA ARG A 142 7.96 -13.28 8.31
C ARG A 142 7.64 -12.55 9.60
N ARG A 143 8.67 -12.11 10.34
CA ARG A 143 8.50 -11.40 11.62
C ARG A 143 7.75 -10.07 11.45
N LEU A 144 7.98 -9.37 10.35
CA LEU A 144 7.35 -8.07 10.05
C LEU A 144 6.18 -8.16 9.09
N ASP A 145 5.74 -9.38 8.75
CA ASP A 145 4.62 -9.64 7.86
C ASP A 145 4.71 -8.87 6.53
N VAL A 146 5.88 -8.96 5.88
CA VAL A 146 6.12 -8.31 4.59
C VAL A 146 5.56 -9.16 3.47
N LEU A 147 4.37 -8.81 2.95
CA LEU A 147 3.66 -9.58 1.93
C LEU A 147 4.02 -9.18 0.50
N LYS A 148 4.61 -8.01 0.30
CA LYS A 148 4.97 -7.48 -1.04
C LYS A 148 6.11 -6.47 -0.95
N THR A 149 6.82 -6.29 -2.06
CA THR A 149 7.87 -5.26 -2.22
C THR A 149 7.41 -4.15 -3.19
N PRO A 150 7.79 -2.89 -2.95
CA PRO A 150 8.46 -2.42 -1.77
C PRO A 150 7.52 -2.35 -0.55
N THR A 151 8.03 -2.68 0.62
CA THR A 151 7.41 -2.31 1.91
C THR A 151 8.41 -1.44 2.67
N VAL A 152 7.92 -0.34 3.23
CA VAL A 152 8.73 0.63 3.97
C VAL A 152 8.21 0.74 5.39
N PHE A 153 9.12 0.68 6.36
CA PHE A 153 8.84 0.96 7.76
C PHE A 153 9.59 2.23 8.17
N VAL A 154 8.96 3.05 9.00
CA VAL A 154 9.60 4.16 9.69
C VAL A 154 9.79 3.72 11.13
N LEU A 155 11.05 3.61 11.53
CA LEU A 155 11.45 3.22 12.88
C LEU A 155 11.84 4.45 13.68
N GLY A 156 11.53 4.45 14.97
CA GLY A 156 12.08 5.41 15.93
C GLY A 156 13.55 5.13 16.26
N PRO A 157 14.20 6.02 17.00
CA PRO A 157 15.60 5.84 17.43
C PRO A 157 15.79 4.58 18.27
N ASP A 158 14.73 4.12 18.93
CA ASP A 158 14.70 2.89 19.72
C ASP A 158 14.39 1.63 18.90
N GLY A 159 14.27 1.75 17.57
CA GLY A 159 13.93 0.66 16.66
C GLY A 159 12.46 0.28 16.64
N ARG A 160 11.57 0.97 17.35
CA ARG A 160 10.12 0.73 17.27
C ARG A 160 9.58 1.11 15.92
N ILE A 161 8.70 0.27 15.41
CA ILE A 161 7.95 0.57 14.19
C ILE A 161 6.85 1.59 14.51
N ALA A 162 6.98 2.78 13.94
CA ALA A 162 5.99 3.84 14.07
C ALA A 162 4.99 3.82 12.93
N LYS A 163 5.47 3.66 11.70
CA LYS A 163 4.63 3.66 10.49
C LYS A 163 5.06 2.60 9.49
N ARG A 164 4.09 2.17 8.67
CA ARG A 164 4.28 1.20 7.59
C ARG A 164 3.63 1.71 6.31
N ALA A 165 4.29 1.52 5.18
CA ALA A 165 3.72 1.68 3.85
C ALA A 165 3.98 0.42 3.02
N SER A 166 2.93 -0.15 2.44
CA SER A 166 3.04 -1.25 1.48
C SER A 166 2.89 -0.69 0.07
N GLY A 167 3.92 -0.79 -0.76
CA GLY A 167 4.07 -0.12 -2.04
C GLY A 167 4.91 1.16 -1.92
N GLN A 168 5.04 1.88 -3.04
CA GLN A 168 5.85 3.10 -3.12
C GLN A 168 5.19 4.27 -2.37
N PRO A 169 5.80 4.78 -1.27
CA PRO A 169 5.29 5.97 -0.58
C PRO A 169 5.59 7.24 -1.36
N ARG A 170 4.82 8.29 -1.09
CA ARG A 170 5.13 9.64 -1.59
C ARG A 170 6.17 10.29 -0.69
N LYS A 171 7.04 11.10 -1.26
CA LYS A 171 8.08 11.84 -0.51
C LYS A 171 7.48 12.64 0.67
N ALA A 172 6.37 13.35 0.44
CA ALA A 172 5.70 14.12 1.48
C ALA A 172 5.19 13.25 2.64
N ASP A 173 4.67 12.05 2.34
CA ASP A 173 4.18 11.11 3.36
C ASP A 173 5.34 10.56 4.21
N VAL A 174 6.52 10.34 3.61
CA VAL A 174 7.74 9.91 4.31
C VAL A 174 8.22 11.01 5.26
N ILE A 175 8.29 12.26 4.78
CA ILE A 175 8.70 13.41 5.60
C ILE A 175 7.74 13.59 6.79
N ALA A 176 6.44 13.57 6.54
CA ALA A 176 5.43 13.66 7.59
C ALA A 176 5.54 12.50 8.60
N ALA A 177 5.87 11.28 8.12
CA ALA A 177 6.05 10.12 8.98
C ALA A 177 7.23 10.28 9.95
N ILE A 178 8.35 10.83 9.48
CA ILE A 178 9.53 11.12 10.31
C ILE A 178 9.19 12.16 11.39
N GLY A 179 8.47 13.23 11.03
CA GLY A 179 8.07 14.27 11.98
C GLY A 179 7.20 13.80 13.14
N ASN A 180 6.55 12.65 13.00
CA ASN A 180 5.69 12.04 14.04
C ASN A 180 6.44 11.02 14.94
N VAL A 181 7.71 10.77 14.69
CA VAL A 181 8.50 9.74 15.40
C VAL A 181 9.45 10.35 16.43
N THR A 182 9.67 11.66 16.31
CA THR A 182 10.53 12.47 17.20
C THR A 182 9.76 13.05 18.37
#